data_4c481ecab0082725ddf4c516775319a6
#
_entry.id   4c481ecab0082725ddf4c516775319a6
#
_cell.length_a   1.000
_cell.length_b   1.000
_cell.length_c   1.000
_cell.angle_alpha   90.00
_cell.angle_beta   90.00
_cell.angle_gamma   90.00
#
_symmetry.space_group_name_H-M   'P 1'
#
loop_
_entity.id
_entity.type
_entity.pdbx_description
1 polymer ?
#
loop_
_entity_poly.entity_id
_entity_poly.type
_entity_poly.pdbx_seq_one_letter_code
_entity_poly.pdbx_strand_id
1 'polypeptide(L)'
;MHEVKAKSILSARNGMNLYRGCSHGCIYCDSRSTCYGMDHAFEDIEVKINGPELLEQALRRRRKRCMIGTGAMCDPYMPAERSLGLTRKCLEIIEHYGFGVSILTKSDLILRDLDLLKRINQKTRCVVQMTLTTCDEDQCRIIEPHVCTTSRRAQVLEIMRDEGIPAIIWMCPILPFINDTEENIQGIIEYGERARVHGILAFDIGVTLRDGDRQYF
;
A
#
# COMPACT_ATOMS: atom_id res chain seq x y z
N MET A 1 -0.54 18.34 -7.33
CA MET A 1 -0.57 17.97 -5.89
C MET A 1 -0.91 19.23 -5.09
N HIS A 2 -1.87 19.14 -4.18
CA HIS A 2 -2.32 20.26 -3.35
C HIS A 2 -2.61 19.79 -1.90
N GLU A 3 -2.51 20.73 -0.97
CA GLU A 3 -2.72 20.48 0.44
C GLU A 3 -4.18 20.65 0.82
N VAL A 4 -4.68 19.73 1.67
CA VAL A 4 -6.03 19.82 2.23
C VAL A 4 -6.01 19.57 3.75
N LYS A 5 -6.98 20.16 4.44
CA LYS A 5 -7.24 19.86 5.85
C LYS A 5 -8.42 18.90 5.97
N ALA A 6 -8.13 17.66 6.34
CA ALA A 6 -9.16 16.65 6.56
C ALA A 6 -9.91 16.87 7.87
N LYS A 7 -11.16 16.39 7.94
CA LYS A 7 -11.97 16.39 9.18
C LYS A 7 -11.71 15.15 10.05
N SER A 8 -11.29 14.05 9.44
CA SER A 8 -10.94 12.80 10.10
C SER A 8 -9.93 12.03 9.27
N ILE A 9 -9.20 11.11 9.89
CA ILE A 9 -8.17 10.31 9.21
C ILE A 9 -8.45 8.81 9.26
N LEU A 10 -9.13 8.32 10.29
CA LEU A 10 -9.44 6.90 10.42
C LEU A 10 -10.88 6.60 9.98
N SER A 11 -11.01 5.58 9.14
CA SER A 11 -12.31 4.99 8.81
C SER A 11 -12.87 4.16 9.98
N ALA A 12 -14.13 3.74 9.87
CA ALA A 12 -14.78 2.86 10.86
C ALA A 12 -14.04 1.52 11.05
N ARG A 13 -13.31 1.04 10.01
CA ARG A 13 -12.50 -0.19 10.03
C ARG A 13 -11.01 0.09 10.28
N ASN A 14 -10.67 1.24 10.83
CA ASN A 14 -9.29 1.66 11.15
C ASN A 14 -8.38 1.83 9.91
N GLY A 15 -8.95 2.03 8.75
CA GLY A 15 -8.20 2.40 7.55
C GLY A 15 -7.74 3.85 7.62
N MET A 16 -6.50 4.11 7.25
CA MET A 16 -5.87 5.42 7.19
C MET A 16 -5.43 5.70 5.74
N ASN A 17 -5.83 6.85 5.19
CA ASN A 17 -5.34 7.33 3.90
C ASN A 17 -4.89 8.78 4.06
N LEU A 18 -3.58 9.01 4.04
CA LEU A 18 -2.96 10.33 4.14
C LEU A 18 -3.11 11.13 2.86
N TYR A 19 -3.28 10.42 1.77
CA TYR A 19 -3.39 10.95 0.42
C TYR A 19 -4.71 10.55 -0.21
N ARG A 20 -5.12 11.29 -1.24
CA ARG A 20 -6.19 10.93 -2.16
C ARG A 20 -5.71 11.16 -3.58
N GLY A 21 -5.87 10.18 -4.46
CA GLY A 21 -5.13 10.08 -5.70
C GLY A 21 -3.80 9.36 -5.52
N CYS A 22 -3.16 8.96 -6.61
CA CYS A 22 -1.92 8.21 -6.60
C CYS A 22 -1.13 8.43 -7.89
N SER A 23 0.19 8.56 -7.78
CA SER A 23 1.07 8.77 -8.93
C SER A 23 1.72 7.49 -9.46
N HIS A 24 1.35 6.31 -8.95
CA HIS A 24 1.90 5.03 -9.43
C HIS A 24 1.46 4.64 -10.84
N GLY A 25 0.33 5.17 -11.32
CA GLY A 25 -0.13 4.98 -12.69
C GLY A 25 -0.60 3.57 -13.03
N CYS A 26 -0.93 2.73 -12.03
CA CYS A 26 -1.45 1.39 -12.31
C CYS A 26 -2.69 1.47 -13.21
N ILE A 27 -2.66 0.79 -14.36
CA ILE A 27 -3.73 0.89 -15.36
C ILE A 27 -5.07 0.32 -14.87
N TYR A 28 -5.03 -0.61 -13.94
CA TYR A 28 -6.17 -1.32 -13.36
C TYR A 28 -6.73 -0.68 -12.07
N CYS A 29 -6.30 0.53 -11.71
CA CYS A 29 -6.57 1.10 -10.38
C CYS A 29 -8.01 1.55 -10.20
N ASP A 30 -8.83 0.76 -9.52
CA ASP A 30 -10.24 1.09 -9.23
C ASP A 30 -10.41 2.39 -8.41
N SER A 31 -9.39 2.83 -7.66
CA SER A 31 -9.44 4.08 -6.89
C SER A 31 -9.59 5.33 -7.77
N ARG A 32 -9.38 5.20 -9.09
CA ARG A 32 -9.61 6.21 -10.12
C ARG A 32 -11.09 6.38 -10.47
N SER A 33 -11.93 5.43 -10.07
CA SER A 33 -13.36 5.42 -10.44
C SER A 33 -14.09 6.65 -9.93
N THR A 34 -14.98 7.19 -10.75
CA THR A 34 -15.80 8.38 -10.44
C THR A 34 -16.70 8.18 -9.22
N CYS A 35 -17.05 6.91 -8.89
CA CYS A 35 -17.85 6.57 -7.71
C CYS A 35 -17.21 7.01 -6.38
N TYR A 36 -15.90 7.26 -6.34
CA TYR A 36 -15.23 7.77 -5.15
C TYR A 36 -15.34 9.30 -5.01
N GLY A 37 -16.01 9.97 -5.97
CA GLY A 37 -16.36 11.39 -5.85
C GLY A 37 -15.16 12.33 -5.83
N MET A 38 -14.14 12.04 -6.65
CA MET A 38 -13.01 12.92 -6.87
C MET A 38 -13.41 13.97 -7.90
N ASP A 39 -13.20 15.24 -7.59
CA ASP A 39 -13.60 16.39 -8.40
C ASP A 39 -12.42 17.02 -9.17
N HIS A 40 -11.26 16.37 -9.10
CA HIS A 40 -10.03 16.76 -9.80
C HIS A 40 -9.34 15.54 -10.40
N ALA A 41 -8.29 15.75 -11.21
CA ALA A 41 -7.51 14.66 -11.80
C ALA A 41 -6.94 13.72 -10.74
N PHE A 42 -6.96 12.42 -10.97
CA PHE A 42 -6.48 11.41 -10.03
C PHE A 42 -4.98 11.58 -9.68
N GLU A 43 -4.21 12.12 -10.61
CA GLU A 43 -2.78 12.42 -10.46
C GLU A 43 -2.51 13.72 -9.72
N ASP A 44 -3.52 14.60 -9.55
CA ASP A 44 -3.42 15.78 -8.70
C ASP A 44 -3.73 15.39 -7.25
N ILE A 45 -2.72 14.88 -6.57
CA ILE A 45 -2.84 14.23 -5.27
C ILE A 45 -3.22 15.24 -4.20
N GLU A 46 -4.32 14.99 -3.47
CA GLU A 46 -4.63 15.67 -2.22
C GLU A 46 -3.72 15.16 -1.09
N VAL A 47 -3.09 16.07 -0.39
CA VAL A 47 -2.23 15.79 0.77
C VAL A 47 -2.93 16.25 2.04
N LYS A 48 -3.33 15.34 2.90
CA LYS A 48 -3.97 15.64 4.19
C LYS A 48 -2.91 16.06 5.21
N ILE A 49 -2.50 17.33 5.15
CA ILE A 49 -1.38 17.86 5.94
C ILE A 49 -1.56 17.74 7.45
N ASN A 50 -2.80 17.75 7.92
CA ASN A 50 -3.17 17.56 9.33
C ASN A 50 -3.47 16.09 9.71
N GLY A 51 -3.13 15.15 8.83
CA GLY A 51 -3.33 13.73 9.05
C GLY A 51 -2.67 13.19 10.33
N PRO A 52 -1.39 13.50 10.59
CA PRO A 52 -0.71 13.05 11.81
C PRO A 52 -1.39 13.55 13.09
N GLU A 53 -1.77 14.83 13.16
CA GLU A 53 -2.46 15.41 14.34
C GLU A 53 -3.84 14.75 14.57
N LEU A 54 -4.58 14.49 13.49
CA LEU A 54 -5.86 13.78 13.58
C LEU A 54 -5.69 12.34 14.04
N LEU A 55 -4.63 11.67 13.56
CA LEU A 55 -4.31 10.31 14.00
C LEU A 55 -3.99 10.29 15.49
N GLU A 56 -3.12 11.19 15.95
CA GLU A 56 -2.76 11.30 17.36
C GLU A 56 -3.99 11.50 18.25
N GLN A 57 -4.85 12.46 17.90
CA GLN A 57 -6.11 12.71 18.61
C GLN A 57 -7.01 11.48 18.64
N ALA A 58 -7.10 10.74 17.53
CA ALA A 58 -7.92 9.54 17.42
C ALA A 58 -7.37 8.40 18.29
N LEU A 59 -6.05 8.14 18.25
CA LEU A 59 -5.43 7.05 18.98
C LEU A 59 -5.41 7.32 20.51
N ARG A 60 -5.19 8.57 20.92
CA ARG A 60 -5.23 8.99 22.33
C ARG A 60 -6.56 8.69 23.02
N ARG A 61 -7.67 8.78 22.27
CA ARG A 61 -9.03 8.54 22.80
C ARG A 61 -9.43 7.06 22.81
N ARG A 62 -8.68 6.18 22.12
CA ARG A 62 -9.04 4.78 21.98
C ARG A 62 -8.64 3.95 23.19
N ARG A 63 -9.59 3.21 23.75
CA ARG A 63 -9.35 2.29 24.87
C ARG A 63 -8.80 0.93 24.42
N LYS A 64 -9.20 0.45 23.23
CA LYS A 64 -8.77 -0.84 22.69
C LYS A 64 -7.74 -0.64 21.59
N ARG A 65 -6.63 -1.37 21.66
CA ARG A 65 -5.62 -1.42 20.61
C ARG A 65 -6.12 -2.21 19.42
N CYS A 66 -5.73 -1.81 18.24
CA CYS A 66 -6.11 -2.45 16.97
C CYS A 66 -4.98 -2.29 15.95
N MET A 67 -5.12 -2.95 14.82
CA MET A 67 -4.29 -2.69 13.64
C MET A 67 -4.81 -1.45 12.90
N ILE A 68 -3.92 -0.56 12.52
CA ILE A 68 -4.21 0.55 11.60
C ILE A 68 -3.80 0.11 10.21
N GLY A 69 -4.77 0.07 9.29
CA GLY A 69 -4.52 -0.32 7.90
C GLY A 69 -4.26 0.89 7.01
N THR A 70 -3.30 0.81 6.08
CA THR A 70 -3.09 1.85 5.06
C THR A 70 -2.69 1.23 3.73
N GLY A 71 -2.87 1.95 2.63
CA GLY A 71 -2.51 1.52 1.29
C GLY A 71 -3.66 1.02 0.42
N ALA A 72 -4.88 0.94 0.93
CA ALA A 72 -6.01 0.39 0.18
C ALA A 72 -6.53 1.33 -0.95
N MET A 73 -6.48 2.64 -0.75
CA MET A 73 -7.01 3.63 -1.71
C MET A 73 -5.90 4.44 -2.39
N CYS A 74 -4.77 4.58 -1.75
CA CYS A 74 -3.58 5.23 -2.27
C CYS A 74 -2.35 4.62 -1.61
N ASP A 75 -1.23 4.57 -2.31
CA ASP A 75 -0.01 4.02 -1.74
C ASP A 75 0.59 5.01 -0.72
N PRO A 76 0.83 4.59 0.54
CA PRO A 76 1.42 5.45 1.56
C PRO A 76 2.89 5.80 1.29
N TYR A 77 3.53 5.11 0.35
CA TYR A 77 4.92 5.31 -0.04
C TYR A 77 5.08 5.74 -1.51
N MET A 78 4.07 6.45 -2.04
CA MET A 78 4.23 7.07 -3.35
C MET A 78 5.42 8.07 -3.38
N PRO A 79 5.96 8.44 -4.55
CA PRO A 79 7.15 9.29 -4.65
C PRO A 79 7.12 10.57 -3.82
N ALA A 80 5.95 11.23 -3.69
CA ALA A 80 5.78 12.45 -2.89
C ALA A 80 6.12 12.26 -1.39
N GLU A 81 5.93 11.05 -0.87
CA GLU A 81 6.23 10.72 0.53
C GLU A 81 7.72 10.86 0.88
N ARG A 82 8.64 10.83 -0.12
CA ARG A 82 10.07 11.08 0.11
C ARG A 82 10.33 12.43 0.76
N SER A 83 9.62 13.46 0.32
CA SER A 83 9.74 14.83 0.82
C SER A 83 8.75 15.16 1.94
N LEU A 84 7.56 14.62 1.89
CA LEU A 84 6.50 14.93 2.86
C LEU A 84 6.69 14.26 4.22
N GLY A 85 7.12 13.01 4.24
CA GLY A 85 7.39 12.26 5.47
C GLY A 85 6.17 12.04 6.36
N LEU A 86 4.95 12.13 5.82
CA LEU A 86 3.71 12.02 6.60
C LEU A 86 3.47 10.60 7.09
N THR A 87 3.77 9.60 6.26
CA THR A 87 3.67 8.18 6.64
C THR A 87 4.58 7.88 7.81
N ARG A 88 5.86 8.35 7.77
CA ARG A 88 6.80 8.18 8.87
C ARG A 88 6.27 8.80 10.17
N LYS A 89 5.78 10.04 10.11
CA LYS A 89 5.17 10.71 11.28
C LYS A 89 4.01 9.92 11.86
N CYS A 90 3.14 9.35 11.01
CA CYS A 90 2.05 8.51 11.46
C CYS A 90 2.52 7.20 12.09
N LEU A 91 3.58 6.58 11.57
CA LEU A 91 4.17 5.39 12.18
C LEU A 91 4.78 5.67 13.56
N GLU A 92 5.42 6.83 13.75
CA GLU A 92 5.91 7.28 15.06
C GLU A 92 4.77 7.42 16.08
N ILE A 93 3.63 7.98 15.66
CA ILE A 93 2.43 8.10 16.49
C ILE A 93 1.84 6.71 16.82
N ILE A 94 1.74 5.82 15.81
CA ILE A 94 1.25 4.44 15.99
C ILE A 94 2.12 3.69 17.00
N GLU A 95 3.45 3.80 16.87
CA GLU A 95 4.41 3.20 17.78
C GLU A 95 4.29 3.75 19.20
N HIS A 96 4.22 5.09 19.34
CA HIS A 96 4.10 5.78 20.62
C HIS A 96 2.85 5.33 21.41
N TYR A 97 1.70 5.27 20.74
CA TYR A 97 0.45 4.86 21.38
C TYR A 97 0.26 3.34 21.47
N GLY A 98 1.18 2.53 20.98
CA GLY A 98 1.16 1.06 21.08
C GLY A 98 0.04 0.43 20.26
N PHE A 99 -0.18 0.90 19.03
CA PHE A 99 -1.06 0.28 18.05
C PHE A 99 -0.25 -0.58 17.08
N GLY A 100 -0.91 -1.53 16.42
CA GLY A 100 -0.31 -2.28 15.32
C GLY A 100 -0.54 -1.58 13.98
N VAL A 101 0.19 -2.00 12.95
CA VAL A 101 0.06 -1.46 11.59
C VAL A 101 0.03 -2.55 10.54
N SER A 102 -0.80 -2.36 9.53
CA SER A 102 -0.84 -3.18 8.31
C SER A 102 -0.70 -2.27 7.11
N ILE A 103 0.36 -2.44 6.32
CA ILE A 103 0.73 -1.53 5.24
C ILE A 103 0.69 -2.27 3.92
N LEU A 104 -0.17 -1.83 3.01
CA LEU A 104 -0.18 -2.28 1.62
C LEU A 104 0.57 -1.26 0.74
N THR A 105 1.56 -1.72 -0.01
CA THR A 105 2.37 -0.86 -0.88
C THR A 105 2.92 -1.60 -2.09
N LYS A 106 3.34 -0.85 -3.10
CA LYS A 106 4.12 -1.28 -4.27
C LYS A 106 5.51 -0.63 -4.30
N SER A 107 5.90 0.04 -3.20
CA SER A 107 7.09 0.89 -3.17
C SER A 107 8.18 0.32 -2.26
N ASP A 108 9.41 0.36 -2.74
CA ASP A 108 10.59 0.04 -1.92
C ASP A 108 10.96 1.17 -0.93
N LEU A 109 10.30 2.32 -1.03
CA LEU A 109 10.47 3.43 -0.07
C LEU A 109 10.07 3.04 1.36
N ILE A 110 9.29 1.98 1.55
CA ILE A 110 8.96 1.42 2.86
C ILE A 110 10.22 1.07 3.68
N LEU A 111 11.34 0.74 3.03
CA LEU A 111 12.62 0.45 3.68
C LEU A 111 13.20 1.65 4.42
N ARG A 112 12.82 2.89 4.07
CA ARG A 112 13.18 4.10 4.82
C ARG A 112 12.74 4.02 6.29
N ASP A 113 11.61 3.37 6.53
CA ASP A 113 10.95 3.33 7.83
C ASP A 113 11.10 1.97 8.54
N LEU A 114 12.04 1.15 8.08
CA LEU A 114 12.30 -0.20 8.60
C LEU A 114 12.54 -0.21 10.12
N ASP A 115 13.25 0.80 10.64
CA ASP A 115 13.49 1.00 12.06
C ASP A 115 12.20 1.11 12.89
N LEU A 116 11.22 1.87 12.38
CA LEU A 116 9.90 2.02 13.00
C LEU A 116 9.06 0.74 12.90
N LEU A 117 9.06 0.11 11.73
CA LEU A 117 8.32 -1.14 11.50
C LEU A 117 8.80 -2.25 12.45
N LYS A 118 10.11 -2.34 12.69
CA LYS A 118 10.69 -3.28 13.67
C LYS A 118 10.20 -2.98 15.08
N ARG A 119 10.27 -1.71 15.53
CA ARG A 119 9.81 -1.32 16.87
C ARG A 119 8.32 -1.57 17.07
N ILE A 120 7.49 -1.25 16.07
CA ILE A 120 6.06 -1.55 16.12
C ILE A 120 5.83 -3.05 16.21
N ASN A 121 6.54 -3.86 15.39
CA ASN A 121 6.40 -5.31 15.40
C ASN A 121 6.79 -5.94 16.73
N GLN A 122 7.83 -5.43 17.39
CA GLN A 122 8.26 -5.89 18.71
C GLN A 122 7.26 -5.55 19.82
N LYS A 123 6.63 -4.36 19.77
CA LYS A 123 5.68 -3.89 20.80
C LYS A 123 4.29 -4.46 20.62
N THR A 124 3.86 -4.60 19.38
CA THR A 124 2.49 -4.98 19.03
C THR A 124 2.48 -5.95 17.84
N ARG A 125 2.20 -5.42 16.65
CA ARG A 125 2.27 -6.20 15.40
C ARG A 125 2.44 -5.25 14.21
N CYS A 126 3.33 -5.62 13.29
CA CYS A 126 3.45 -5.02 11.97
C CYS A 126 3.23 -6.10 10.91
N VAL A 127 2.46 -5.81 9.86
CA VAL A 127 2.31 -6.68 8.70
C VAL A 127 2.54 -5.83 7.45
N VAL A 128 3.51 -6.22 6.65
CA VAL A 128 3.75 -5.61 5.34
C VAL A 128 3.03 -6.44 4.28
N GLN A 129 2.28 -5.76 3.43
CA GLN A 129 1.55 -6.35 2.33
C GLN A 129 2.12 -5.76 1.04
N MET A 130 2.73 -6.57 0.21
CA MET A 130 3.35 -6.14 -1.04
C MET A 130 2.56 -6.65 -2.23
N THR A 131 2.11 -5.77 -3.09
CA THR A 131 1.45 -6.19 -4.32
C THR A 131 2.50 -6.67 -5.33
N LEU A 132 2.32 -7.89 -5.84
CA LEU A 132 3.01 -8.46 -6.98
C LEU A 132 1.96 -9.00 -7.94
N THR A 133 1.81 -8.37 -9.10
CA THR A 133 0.81 -8.76 -10.10
C THR A 133 1.43 -9.59 -11.23
N THR A 134 2.70 -9.38 -11.51
CA THR A 134 3.43 -10.13 -12.52
C THR A 134 4.88 -10.36 -12.12
N CYS A 135 5.46 -11.48 -12.52
CA CYS A 135 6.89 -11.75 -12.39
C CYS A 135 7.69 -11.23 -13.59
N ASP A 136 7.02 -10.86 -14.67
CA ASP A 136 7.62 -10.26 -15.87
C ASP A 136 7.85 -8.76 -15.67
N GLU A 137 9.11 -8.32 -15.74
CA GLU A 137 9.50 -6.93 -15.52
C GLU A 137 9.02 -5.97 -16.60
N ASP A 138 8.94 -6.43 -17.85
CA ASP A 138 8.48 -5.60 -18.97
C ASP A 138 6.96 -5.42 -18.88
N GLN A 139 6.24 -6.49 -18.57
CA GLN A 139 4.81 -6.40 -18.27
C GLN A 139 4.55 -5.51 -17.05
N CYS A 140 5.36 -5.63 -16.00
CA CYS A 140 5.24 -4.77 -14.82
C CYS A 140 5.35 -3.29 -15.19
N ARG A 141 6.29 -2.90 -16.05
CA ARG A 141 6.45 -1.50 -16.51
C ARG A 141 5.26 -1.00 -17.32
N ILE A 142 4.54 -1.89 -17.98
CA ILE A 142 3.33 -1.54 -18.75
C ILE A 142 2.14 -1.34 -17.81
N ILE A 143 1.88 -2.29 -16.93
CA ILE A 143 0.67 -2.27 -16.09
C ILE A 143 0.82 -1.43 -14.81
N GLU A 144 2.05 -1.19 -14.35
CA GLU A 144 2.41 -0.43 -13.14
C GLU A 144 3.60 0.51 -13.41
N PRO A 145 3.47 1.52 -14.28
CA PRO A 145 4.61 2.22 -14.89
C PRO A 145 5.50 3.02 -13.92
N HIS A 146 4.96 3.44 -12.77
CA HIS A 146 5.68 4.32 -11.84
C HIS A 146 5.93 3.68 -10.47
N VAL A 147 5.95 2.35 -10.40
CA VAL A 147 6.36 1.60 -9.20
C VAL A 147 7.74 1.00 -9.38
N CYS A 148 8.35 0.52 -8.31
CA CYS A 148 9.55 -0.30 -8.45
C CYS A 148 9.22 -1.67 -9.04
N THR A 149 10.19 -2.29 -9.70
CA THR A 149 10.02 -3.57 -10.40
C THR A 149 9.60 -4.69 -9.45
N THR A 150 9.04 -5.76 -10.00
CA THR A 150 8.61 -6.91 -9.18
C THR A 150 9.78 -7.56 -8.46
N SER A 151 10.92 -7.73 -9.12
CA SER A 151 12.13 -8.26 -8.46
C SER A 151 12.59 -7.38 -7.30
N ARG A 152 12.48 -6.05 -7.42
CA ARG A 152 12.80 -5.13 -6.33
C ARG A 152 11.81 -5.26 -5.16
N ARG A 153 10.52 -5.42 -5.43
CA ARG A 153 9.49 -5.67 -4.42
C ARG A 153 9.72 -7.02 -3.71
N ALA A 154 10.13 -8.05 -4.45
CA ALA A 154 10.52 -9.33 -3.86
C ALA A 154 11.73 -9.20 -2.92
N GLN A 155 12.75 -8.42 -3.29
CA GLN A 155 13.86 -8.10 -2.39
C GLN A 155 13.41 -7.39 -1.11
N VAL A 156 12.42 -6.48 -1.19
CA VAL A 156 11.83 -5.85 0.00
C VAL A 156 11.21 -6.91 0.91
N LEU A 157 10.49 -7.88 0.38
CA LEU A 157 9.92 -8.98 1.15
C LEU A 157 11.00 -9.85 1.82
N GLU A 158 12.12 -10.12 1.13
CA GLU A 158 13.26 -10.84 1.70
C GLU A 158 13.88 -10.05 2.88
N ILE A 159 14.02 -8.73 2.74
CA ILE A 159 14.49 -7.86 3.83
C ILE A 159 13.51 -7.91 5.01
N MET A 160 12.19 -7.86 4.77
CA MET A 160 11.20 -7.97 5.85
C MET A 160 11.32 -9.31 6.59
N ARG A 161 11.54 -10.42 5.87
CA ARG A 161 11.83 -11.74 6.46
C ARG A 161 13.06 -11.68 7.37
N ASP A 162 14.17 -11.15 6.86
CA ASP A 162 15.45 -11.11 7.59
C ASP A 162 15.38 -10.23 8.84
N GLU A 163 14.50 -9.24 8.82
CA GLU A 163 14.22 -8.36 9.96
C GLU A 163 13.08 -8.85 10.87
N GLY A 164 12.55 -10.05 10.60
CA GLY A 164 11.49 -10.68 11.38
C GLY A 164 10.13 -9.97 11.32
N ILE A 165 9.88 -9.20 10.26
CA ILE A 165 8.61 -8.51 10.02
C ILE A 165 7.71 -9.40 9.18
N PRO A 166 6.52 -9.80 9.67
CA PRO A 166 5.56 -10.55 8.89
C PRO A 166 5.19 -9.85 7.58
N ALA A 167 5.25 -10.60 6.48
CA ALA A 167 4.87 -10.09 5.18
C ALA A 167 3.94 -11.05 4.43
N ILE A 168 3.11 -10.50 3.55
CA ILE A 168 2.26 -11.24 2.61
C ILE A 168 2.34 -10.62 1.22
N ILE A 169 2.06 -11.42 0.21
CA ILE A 169 1.91 -10.95 -1.17
C ILE A 169 0.42 -10.73 -1.48
N TRP A 170 0.12 -9.61 -2.13
CA TRP A 170 -1.16 -9.39 -2.83
C TRP A 170 -0.95 -9.67 -4.31
N MET A 171 -1.31 -10.87 -4.77
CA MET A 171 -1.36 -11.25 -6.18
C MET A 171 -2.72 -10.81 -6.76
N CYS A 172 -2.92 -9.49 -6.83
CA CYS A 172 -4.19 -8.88 -7.22
C CYS A 172 -3.96 -7.51 -7.89
N PRO A 173 -4.63 -7.26 -9.05
CA PRO A 173 -5.54 -8.17 -9.74
C PRO A 173 -4.83 -9.24 -10.57
N ILE A 174 -5.52 -10.37 -10.80
CA ILE A 174 -5.19 -11.31 -11.86
C ILE A 174 -6.00 -10.87 -13.09
N LEU A 175 -5.32 -10.32 -14.09
CA LEU A 175 -5.92 -9.75 -15.30
C LEU A 175 -6.00 -10.82 -16.39
N PRO A 176 -7.21 -11.21 -16.86
CA PRO A 176 -7.37 -12.19 -17.92
C PRO A 176 -6.56 -11.83 -19.17
N PHE A 177 -5.88 -12.82 -19.75
CA PHE A 177 -5.04 -12.71 -20.95
C PHE A 177 -3.79 -11.82 -20.81
N ILE A 178 -3.51 -11.29 -19.60
CA ILE A 178 -2.37 -10.42 -19.34
C ILE A 178 -1.39 -11.10 -18.37
N ASN A 179 -1.84 -11.41 -17.16
CA ASN A 179 -0.97 -11.97 -16.12
C ASN A 179 -1.56 -13.24 -15.46
N ASP A 180 -2.56 -13.86 -16.08
CA ASP A 180 -3.24 -15.08 -15.61
C ASP A 180 -2.57 -16.37 -16.10
N THR A 181 -1.33 -16.30 -16.60
CA THR A 181 -0.59 -17.47 -17.07
C THR A 181 -0.03 -18.30 -15.91
N GLU A 182 0.15 -19.60 -16.14
CA GLU A 182 0.75 -20.52 -15.16
C GLU A 182 2.16 -20.05 -14.76
N GLU A 183 2.96 -19.63 -15.74
CA GLU A 183 4.33 -19.15 -15.54
C GLU A 183 4.36 -17.91 -14.63
N ASN A 184 3.41 -16.98 -14.81
CA ASN A 184 3.34 -15.79 -13.97
C ASN A 184 2.95 -16.14 -12.53
N ILE A 185 1.93 -16.96 -12.37
CA ILE A 185 1.46 -17.40 -11.05
C ILE A 185 2.56 -18.16 -10.32
N GLN A 186 3.22 -19.10 -11.00
CA GLN A 186 4.34 -19.87 -10.46
C GLN A 186 5.52 -18.95 -10.06
N GLY A 187 5.89 -17.99 -10.90
CA GLY A 187 6.96 -17.04 -10.61
C GLY A 187 6.69 -16.18 -9.38
N ILE A 188 5.44 -15.75 -9.16
CA ILE A 188 5.06 -15.03 -7.95
C ILE A 188 5.11 -15.94 -6.71
N ILE A 189 4.68 -17.20 -6.84
CA ILE A 189 4.78 -18.18 -5.75
C ILE A 189 6.25 -18.40 -5.36
N GLU A 190 7.15 -18.55 -6.32
CA GLU A 190 8.59 -18.69 -6.07
C GLU A 190 9.19 -17.49 -5.34
N TYR A 191 8.78 -16.25 -5.68
CA TYR A 191 9.13 -15.06 -4.90
C TYR A 191 8.64 -15.16 -3.45
N GLY A 192 7.41 -15.64 -3.25
CA GLY A 192 6.82 -15.84 -1.93
C GLY A 192 7.55 -16.87 -1.08
N GLU A 193 7.91 -18.01 -1.69
CA GLU A 193 8.68 -19.07 -1.05
C GLU A 193 10.08 -18.59 -0.64
N ARG A 194 10.78 -17.91 -1.54
CA ARG A 194 12.11 -17.36 -1.29
C ARG A 194 12.08 -16.33 -0.17
N ALA A 195 11.09 -15.45 -0.16
CA ALA A 195 10.87 -14.47 0.90
C ALA A 195 10.23 -15.06 2.16
N ARG A 196 9.80 -16.33 2.15
CA ARG A 196 9.07 -16.99 3.25
C ARG A 196 7.90 -16.15 3.76
N VAL A 197 7.10 -15.64 2.84
CA VAL A 197 5.92 -14.84 3.21
C VAL A 197 4.90 -15.68 3.97
N HIS A 198 4.08 -15.05 4.81
CA HIS A 198 3.05 -15.73 5.60
C HIS A 198 1.85 -16.18 4.77
N GLY A 199 1.74 -15.70 3.54
CA GLY A 199 0.69 -16.09 2.61
C GLY A 199 0.68 -15.24 1.36
N ILE A 200 -0.05 -15.74 0.37
CA ILE A 200 -0.35 -15.04 -0.87
C ILE A 200 -1.87 -14.88 -0.92
N LEU A 201 -2.34 -13.64 -1.07
CA LEU A 201 -3.74 -13.33 -1.24
C LEU A 201 -4.02 -13.13 -2.72
N ALA A 202 -4.81 -14.01 -3.29
CA ALA A 202 -5.43 -13.85 -4.58
C ALA A 202 -6.95 -13.78 -4.37
N PHE A 203 -7.59 -12.78 -4.93
CA PHE A 203 -9.04 -12.69 -4.94
C PHE A 203 -9.57 -13.23 -6.26
N ASP A 204 -10.64 -12.66 -6.79
CA ASP A 204 -11.20 -13.10 -8.07
C ASP A 204 -10.24 -12.81 -9.23
N ILE A 205 -10.43 -13.55 -10.34
CA ILE A 205 -9.78 -13.26 -11.62
C ILE A 205 -10.57 -12.14 -12.31
N GLY A 206 -9.87 -11.10 -12.71
CA GLY A 206 -10.44 -9.93 -13.39
C GLY A 206 -10.26 -8.64 -12.63
N VAL A 207 -10.82 -7.60 -13.21
CA VAL A 207 -10.83 -6.23 -12.66
C VAL A 207 -12.20 -5.61 -12.88
N THR A 208 -12.66 -4.82 -11.92
CA THR A 208 -13.90 -4.06 -12.09
C THR A 208 -13.58 -2.74 -12.76
N LEU A 209 -13.90 -2.64 -14.04
CA LEU A 209 -13.74 -1.41 -14.83
C LEU A 209 -14.98 -0.53 -14.69
N ARG A 210 -14.97 0.39 -13.75
CA ARG A 210 -16.01 1.39 -13.56
C ARG A 210 -15.76 2.63 -14.41
N ASP A 211 -16.70 3.56 -14.39
CA ASP A 211 -16.51 4.85 -15.02
C ASP A 211 -15.34 5.61 -14.35
N GLY A 212 -14.48 6.21 -15.16
CA GLY A 212 -13.24 6.86 -14.74
C GLY A 212 -12.01 5.96 -14.88
N ASP A 213 -12.03 4.72 -14.40
CA ASP A 213 -10.91 3.80 -14.56
C ASP A 213 -10.94 3.05 -15.90
N ARG A 214 -12.14 2.74 -16.42
CA ARG A 214 -12.33 2.09 -17.72
C ARG A 214 -11.68 2.85 -18.87
N GLN A 215 -11.74 4.17 -18.85
CA GLN A 215 -11.14 5.02 -19.87
C GLN A 215 -9.61 5.08 -19.76
N TYR A 216 -9.06 4.71 -18.62
CA TYR A 216 -7.63 4.70 -18.38
C TYR A 216 -6.99 3.32 -18.67
N PHE A 217 -7.73 2.22 -18.44
CA PHE A 217 -7.32 0.86 -18.74
C PHE A 217 -7.16 0.62 -20.25
#